data_84eacd7adca84222f84e0cd7376c7593
#
_entry.id   84eacd7adca84222f84e0cd7376c7593
#
_cell.length_a   1.000
_cell.length_b   1.000
_cell.length_c   1.000
_cell.angle_alpha   90.00
_cell.angle_beta   90.00
_cell.angle_gamma   90.00
#
_symmetry.space_group_name_H-M   'P 1'
#
loop_
_entity.id
_entity.type
_entity.pdbx_description
1 polymer ?
#
loop_
_entity_poly.entity_id
_entity_poly.type
_entity_poly.pdbx_seq_one_letter_code
_entity_poly.pdbx_strand_id
1 'polypeptide(L)'
;MLNRIIKLPQQSFFLLGPRGSGKSTWLSATFPDAHVVDLLSEETYQRLLANPGQFADELRTVATGRWVIVDEVQRLPNLLNEVHRFIEEKRLKFVLCGSSARKLKRAGVNLLAGRALRRFMHPFVPEEIGEEFDLEETLRYGSLPIVWDSAARQETLSAYVQLYLKEEIQAEALVRNLPGFARFLPIAALFHGQNINVTNIAREAGVARTTVTGYLDILEETLLCFRLPAYEARLRVRERKLPKWYWCDPGIARAMKRTSGSVAPEEQGALFEGLVAQLLHAYKDYRSICDDIFYWAPGGRTTQEVDFILVRGSELIAVEVKFGRTFKSSWCKGLRVLETLEGLRRRIVVYPRGPAMQTEDGIDVMSFRQFSEQLAADALWEKKS
;
A
#
# COMPACT_ATOMS: atom_id res chain seq x y z
N MET A 1 10.95 -9.81 16.51
CA MET A 1 10.30 -9.67 15.18
C MET A 1 8.79 -9.67 15.43
N LEU A 2 8.06 -8.68 14.92
CA LEU A 2 6.61 -8.60 15.03
C LEU A 2 5.93 -9.65 14.13
N ASN A 3 4.85 -10.26 14.63
CA ASN A 3 4.08 -11.22 13.86
C ASN A 3 3.26 -10.52 12.77
N ARG A 4 3.29 -11.04 11.54
CA ARG A 4 2.46 -10.53 10.43
C ARG A 4 1.10 -11.22 10.43
N ILE A 5 0.05 -10.44 10.18
CA ILE A 5 -1.34 -10.96 10.11
C ILE A 5 -1.73 -11.46 8.71
N ILE A 6 -0.82 -11.47 7.78
CA ILE A 6 -1.05 -11.96 6.40
C ILE A 6 -1.47 -13.45 6.42
N LYS A 7 -2.58 -13.75 5.75
CA LYS A 7 -3.08 -15.13 5.64
C LYS A 7 -2.23 -15.94 4.67
N LEU A 8 -1.65 -17.04 5.15
CA LEU A 8 -0.85 -17.96 4.36
C LEU A 8 -1.72 -18.76 3.39
N PRO A 9 -1.50 -18.67 2.07
CA PRO A 9 -2.19 -19.52 1.10
C PRO A 9 -1.75 -20.97 1.16
N GLN A 10 -2.63 -21.89 0.75
CA GLN A 10 -2.32 -23.32 0.61
C GLN A 10 -1.68 -23.68 -0.75
N GLN A 11 -1.71 -22.76 -1.70
CA GLN A 11 -1.16 -22.88 -3.05
C GLN A 11 -0.12 -21.81 -3.32
N SER A 12 0.58 -21.91 -4.45
CA SER A 12 1.56 -20.92 -4.89
C SER A 12 1.00 -19.52 -4.87
N PHE A 13 1.84 -18.54 -4.52
CA PHE A 13 1.43 -17.14 -4.47
C PHE A 13 2.59 -16.17 -4.73
N PHE A 14 2.22 -15.01 -5.24
CA PHE A 14 3.09 -13.84 -5.27
C PHE A 14 2.99 -13.10 -3.94
N LEU A 15 4.13 -12.77 -3.35
CA LEU A 15 4.23 -11.89 -2.19
C LEU A 15 4.83 -10.56 -2.63
N LEU A 16 4.00 -9.55 -2.76
CA LEU A 16 4.36 -8.23 -3.22
C LEU A 16 4.31 -7.23 -2.05
N GLY A 17 5.16 -6.23 -2.08
CA GLY A 17 5.18 -5.18 -1.05
C GLY A 17 6.36 -4.25 -1.26
N PRO A 18 6.31 -3.01 -0.75
CA PRO A 18 7.41 -2.07 -0.91
C PRO A 18 8.71 -2.65 -0.33
N ARG A 19 9.85 -2.16 -0.81
CA ARG A 19 11.15 -2.52 -0.22
C ARG A 19 11.15 -2.20 1.27
N GLY A 20 11.78 -3.05 2.08
CA GLY A 20 11.81 -2.87 3.53
C GLY A 20 10.53 -3.23 4.29
N SER A 21 9.51 -3.80 3.62
CA SER A 21 8.28 -4.28 4.28
C SER A 21 8.44 -5.61 5.03
N GLY A 22 9.65 -6.20 5.04
CA GLY A 22 9.95 -7.41 5.81
C GLY A 22 9.60 -8.73 5.11
N LYS A 23 9.44 -8.74 3.78
CA LYS A 23 9.07 -9.95 2.99
C LYS A 23 10.03 -11.11 3.22
N SER A 24 11.32 -10.93 2.94
CA SER A 24 12.34 -11.99 3.04
C SER A 24 12.47 -12.51 4.46
N THR A 25 12.39 -11.62 5.46
CA THR A 25 12.42 -11.97 6.89
C THR A 25 11.21 -12.83 7.27
N TRP A 26 10.01 -12.45 6.84
CA TRP A 26 8.79 -13.23 7.10
C TRP A 26 8.82 -14.58 6.38
N LEU A 27 9.32 -14.61 5.14
CA LEU A 27 9.45 -15.86 4.38
C LEU A 27 10.40 -16.85 5.05
N SER A 28 11.57 -16.40 5.50
CA SER A 28 12.53 -17.25 6.21
C SER A 28 11.96 -17.84 7.51
N ALA A 29 11.17 -17.05 8.24
CA ALA A 29 10.52 -17.51 9.46
C ALA A 29 9.33 -18.46 9.20
N THR A 30 8.58 -18.23 8.11
CA THR A 30 7.36 -18.99 7.80
C THR A 30 7.68 -20.30 7.07
N PHE A 31 8.76 -20.34 6.28
CA PHE A 31 9.14 -21.49 5.46
C PHE A 31 10.60 -21.89 5.69
N PRO A 32 10.98 -22.33 6.90
CA PRO A 32 12.38 -22.60 7.24
C PRO A 32 13.00 -23.74 6.39
N ASP A 33 12.17 -24.66 5.89
CA ASP A 33 12.60 -25.81 5.09
C ASP A 33 12.38 -25.61 3.57
N ALA A 34 12.06 -24.42 3.11
CA ALA A 34 11.85 -24.17 1.69
C ALA A 34 13.18 -24.14 0.93
N HIS A 35 13.15 -24.57 -0.32
CA HIS A 35 14.26 -24.32 -1.24
C HIS A 35 14.23 -22.83 -1.64
N VAL A 36 15.32 -22.09 -1.39
CA VAL A 36 15.39 -20.64 -1.62
C VAL A 36 16.28 -20.33 -2.81
N VAL A 37 15.75 -19.60 -3.78
CA VAL A 37 16.47 -19.04 -4.92
C VAL A 37 16.47 -17.51 -4.74
N ASP A 38 17.58 -16.99 -4.20
CA ASP A 38 17.75 -15.56 -3.96
C ASP A 38 18.39 -14.89 -5.18
N LEU A 39 17.58 -14.11 -5.91
CA LEU A 39 18.04 -13.35 -7.07
C LEU A 39 18.69 -12.01 -6.70
N LEU A 40 18.76 -11.62 -5.41
CA LEU A 40 19.62 -10.52 -4.96
C LEU A 40 21.10 -10.96 -4.90
N SER A 41 21.37 -12.25 -4.69
CA SER A 41 22.71 -12.80 -4.82
C SER A 41 23.17 -12.66 -6.27
N GLU A 42 24.23 -11.87 -6.48
CA GLU A 42 24.78 -11.64 -7.82
C GLU A 42 25.27 -12.93 -8.47
N GLU A 43 25.84 -13.83 -7.69
CA GLU A 43 26.25 -15.17 -8.14
C GLU A 43 25.05 -15.97 -8.69
N THR A 44 23.97 -16.06 -7.92
CA THR A 44 22.74 -16.77 -8.33
C THR A 44 22.13 -16.09 -9.56
N TYR A 45 22.06 -14.77 -9.55
CA TYR A 45 21.49 -14.00 -10.67
C TYR A 45 22.27 -14.22 -11.96
N GLN A 46 23.61 -14.06 -11.97
CA GLN A 46 24.43 -14.23 -13.16
C GLN A 46 24.42 -15.68 -13.66
N ARG A 47 24.46 -16.64 -12.77
CA ARG A 47 24.38 -18.06 -13.09
C ARG A 47 23.07 -18.40 -13.82
N LEU A 48 21.94 -17.97 -13.30
CA LEU A 48 20.63 -18.24 -13.90
C LEU A 48 20.33 -17.36 -15.12
N LEU A 49 20.93 -16.16 -15.22
CA LEU A 49 20.87 -15.33 -16.42
C LEU A 49 21.61 -15.98 -17.59
N ALA A 50 22.82 -16.51 -17.34
CA ALA A 50 23.64 -17.18 -18.34
C ALA A 50 23.05 -18.55 -18.77
N ASN A 51 22.49 -19.29 -17.83
CA ASN A 51 21.91 -20.61 -18.08
C ASN A 51 20.61 -20.81 -17.28
N PRO A 52 19.47 -20.35 -17.79
CA PRO A 52 18.16 -20.53 -17.13
C PRO A 52 17.77 -22.00 -16.90
N GLY A 53 18.33 -22.94 -17.67
CA GLY A 53 18.08 -24.38 -17.52
C GLY A 53 18.53 -24.93 -16.16
N GLN A 54 19.54 -24.34 -15.54
CA GLN A 54 19.99 -24.73 -14.21
C GLN A 54 18.90 -24.57 -13.13
N PHE A 55 18.00 -23.61 -13.28
CA PHE A 55 16.85 -23.48 -12.39
C PHE A 55 15.97 -24.73 -12.44
N ALA A 56 15.70 -25.25 -13.64
CA ALA A 56 14.97 -26.50 -13.80
C ALA A 56 15.71 -27.70 -13.17
N ASP A 57 17.02 -27.74 -13.31
CA ASP A 57 17.84 -28.82 -12.72
C ASP A 57 17.79 -28.80 -11.19
N GLU A 58 17.88 -27.61 -10.58
CA GLU A 58 17.68 -27.41 -9.14
C GLU A 58 16.29 -27.90 -8.69
N LEU A 59 15.23 -27.49 -9.39
CA LEU A 59 13.85 -27.85 -9.04
C LEU A 59 13.59 -29.38 -9.17
N ARG A 60 14.31 -30.08 -10.02
CA ARG A 60 14.23 -31.55 -10.11
C ARG A 60 14.69 -32.23 -8.83
N THR A 61 15.60 -31.64 -8.07
CA THR A 61 16.08 -32.21 -6.81
C THR A 61 15.12 -31.98 -5.63
N VAL A 62 14.25 -30.97 -5.73
CA VAL A 62 13.27 -30.63 -4.68
C VAL A 62 12.17 -31.71 -4.62
N ALA A 63 11.85 -32.20 -3.42
CA ALA A 63 10.80 -33.21 -3.26
C ALA A 63 9.42 -32.67 -3.62
N THR A 64 8.55 -33.56 -4.14
CA THR A 64 7.18 -33.24 -4.56
C THR A 64 6.39 -32.55 -3.46
N GLY A 65 5.64 -31.51 -3.81
CA GLY A 65 4.76 -30.77 -2.90
C GLY A 65 5.47 -29.80 -1.93
N ARG A 66 6.79 -29.68 -1.99
CA ARG A 66 7.57 -28.78 -1.14
C ARG A 66 7.45 -27.31 -1.60
N TRP A 67 7.75 -26.40 -0.69
CA TRP A 67 7.81 -24.98 -0.99
C TRP A 67 9.14 -24.58 -1.60
N VAL A 68 9.06 -23.70 -2.60
CA VAL A 68 10.20 -23.04 -3.23
C VAL A 68 9.97 -21.53 -3.13
N ILE A 69 10.93 -20.78 -2.64
CA ILE A 69 10.92 -19.32 -2.59
C ILE A 69 11.82 -18.82 -3.71
N VAL A 70 11.29 -17.94 -4.56
CA VAL A 70 12.08 -17.18 -5.52
C VAL A 70 12.01 -15.72 -5.11
N ASP A 71 13.08 -15.21 -4.52
CA ASP A 71 13.14 -13.82 -4.05
C ASP A 71 13.59 -12.88 -5.18
N GLU A 72 12.96 -11.70 -5.28
CA GLU A 72 13.13 -10.70 -6.34
C GLU A 72 12.91 -11.27 -7.76
N VAL A 73 11.87 -12.09 -7.93
CA VAL A 73 11.54 -12.81 -9.17
C VAL A 73 11.44 -11.89 -10.40
N GLN A 74 11.14 -10.59 -10.22
CA GLN A 74 11.09 -9.63 -11.32
C GLN A 74 12.47 -9.36 -11.96
N ARG A 75 13.58 -9.77 -11.35
CA ARG A 75 14.92 -9.70 -11.95
C ARG A 75 15.08 -10.67 -13.13
N LEU A 76 14.46 -11.87 -13.04
CA LEU A 76 14.47 -12.89 -14.09
C LEU A 76 13.04 -13.43 -14.37
N PRO A 77 12.16 -12.66 -15.03
CA PRO A 77 10.75 -13.06 -15.23
C PRO A 77 10.59 -14.32 -16.10
N ASN A 78 11.56 -14.66 -16.93
CA ASN A 78 11.56 -15.87 -17.76
C ASN A 78 11.53 -17.17 -16.93
N LEU A 79 11.99 -17.15 -15.67
CA LEU A 79 11.91 -18.29 -14.76
C LEU A 79 10.45 -18.71 -14.47
N LEU A 80 9.48 -17.80 -14.66
CA LEU A 80 8.06 -18.11 -14.41
C LEU A 80 7.50 -19.21 -15.32
N ASN A 81 8.09 -19.46 -16.49
CA ASN A 81 7.71 -20.59 -17.33
C ASN A 81 8.06 -21.93 -16.66
N GLU A 82 9.24 -21.99 -16.04
CA GLU A 82 9.66 -23.18 -15.30
C GLU A 82 8.84 -23.33 -14.00
N VAL A 83 8.56 -22.24 -13.30
CA VAL A 83 7.65 -22.26 -12.15
C VAL A 83 6.31 -22.88 -12.51
N HIS A 84 5.71 -22.44 -13.64
CA HIS A 84 4.45 -22.99 -14.14
C HIS A 84 4.55 -24.50 -14.39
N ARG A 85 5.62 -24.93 -15.10
CA ARG A 85 5.85 -26.34 -15.40
C ARG A 85 5.95 -27.18 -14.12
N PHE A 86 6.74 -26.76 -13.13
CA PHE A 86 6.96 -27.51 -11.90
C PHE A 86 5.77 -27.50 -10.94
N ILE A 87 4.88 -26.52 -11.01
CA ILE A 87 3.57 -26.57 -10.34
C ILE A 87 2.75 -27.75 -10.89
N GLU A 88 2.72 -27.94 -12.21
CA GLU A 88 1.95 -29.00 -12.84
C GLU A 88 2.60 -30.39 -12.67
N GLU A 89 3.89 -30.53 -12.98
CA GLU A 89 4.60 -31.80 -13.03
C GLU A 89 4.91 -32.39 -11.64
N LYS A 90 5.38 -31.52 -10.70
CA LYS A 90 5.84 -31.96 -9.37
C LYS A 90 4.98 -31.45 -8.22
N ARG A 91 3.92 -30.67 -8.53
CA ARG A 91 3.07 -30.03 -7.53
C ARG A 91 3.88 -29.19 -6.51
N LEU A 92 5.01 -28.63 -6.94
CA LEU A 92 5.76 -27.71 -6.11
C LEU A 92 4.91 -26.49 -5.80
N LYS A 93 5.08 -25.95 -4.61
CA LYS A 93 4.41 -24.72 -4.18
C LYS A 93 5.43 -23.58 -4.20
N PHE A 94 5.09 -22.49 -4.85
CA PHE A 94 6.02 -21.36 -4.99
C PHE A 94 5.56 -20.15 -4.22
N VAL A 95 6.52 -19.49 -3.55
CA VAL A 95 6.39 -18.10 -3.13
C VAL A 95 7.28 -17.26 -4.04
N LEU A 96 6.65 -16.40 -4.82
CA LEU A 96 7.30 -15.53 -5.78
C LEU A 96 7.33 -14.12 -5.19
N CYS A 97 8.45 -13.76 -4.59
CA CYS A 97 8.60 -12.51 -3.84
C CYS A 97 9.15 -11.40 -4.73
N GLY A 98 8.67 -10.16 -4.51
CA GLY A 98 9.20 -9.01 -5.22
C GLY A 98 8.70 -7.66 -4.70
N SER A 99 9.51 -6.63 -4.96
CA SER A 99 9.19 -5.23 -4.64
C SER A 99 8.40 -4.54 -5.75
N SER A 100 8.30 -5.16 -6.95
CA SER A 100 7.65 -4.56 -8.11
C SER A 100 6.90 -5.61 -8.95
N ALA A 101 5.65 -5.30 -9.28
CA ALA A 101 4.85 -6.08 -10.23
C ALA A 101 5.09 -5.65 -11.70
N ARG A 102 5.85 -4.57 -11.94
CA ARG A 102 6.00 -3.94 -13.26
C ARG A 102 6.61 -4.84 -14.30
N LYS A 103 7.80 -5.39 -14.01
CA LYS A 103 8.51 -6.26 -14.95
C LYS A 103 7.72 -7.54 -15.23
N LEU A 104 7.03 -8.06 -14.22
CA LEU A 104 6.18 -9.24 -14.36
C LEU A 104 5.02 -8.98 -15.32
N LYS A 105 4.37 -7.82 -15.24
CA LYS A 105 3.31 -7.41 -16.17
C LYS A 105 3.83 -7.18 -17.58
N ARG A 106 4.99 -6.50 -17.73
CA ARG A 106 5.59 -6.18 -19.04
C ARG A 106 6.15 -7.40 -19.77
N ALA A 107 6.60 -8.40 -19.05
CA ALA A 107 7.10 -9.65 -19.67
C ALA A 107 5.99 -10.46 -20.36
N GLY A 108 4.74 -9.97 -20.40
CA GLY A 108 3.60 -10.67 -21.00
C GLY A 108 3.27 -11.98 -20.30
N VAL A 109 3.88 -12.21 -19.15
CA VAL A 109 3.65 -13.40 -18.36
C VAL A 109 2.25 -13.27 -17.78
N ASN A 110 1.35 -14.05 -18.34
CA ASN A 110 0.03 -14.26 -17.76
C ASN A 110 0.30 -14.92 -16.39
N LEU A 111 0.34 -14.10 -15.32
CA LEU A 111 0.87 -14.40 -13.99
C LEU A 111 0.31 -15.74 -13.46
N LEU A 112 0.84 -16.85 -14.00
CA LEU A 112 0.48 -18.22 -13.69
C LEU A 112 -1.04 -18.53 -13.80
N ALA A 113 -1.81 -17.72 -14.55
CA ALA A 113 -3.19 -17.97 -14.98
C ALA A 113 -4.08 -18.67 -13.91
N GLY A 114 -4.17 -18.07 -12.71
CA GLY A 114 -4.97 -18.61 -11.59
C GLY A 114 -4.25 -19.66 -10.71
N ARG A 115 -3.05 -20.13 -11.07
CA ARG A 115 -2.25 -21.08 -10.28
C ARG A 115 -1.51 -20.46 -9.10
N ALA A 116 -1.34 -19.13 -9.11
CA ALA A 116 -0.75 -18.39 -8.01
C ALA A 116 -1.67 -17.25 -7.57
N LEU A 117 -1.91 -17.16 -6.27
CA LEU A 117 -2.64 -16.07 -5.65
C LEU A 117 -1.74 -14.81 -5.53
N ARG A 118 -2.33 -13.66 -5.30
CA ARG A 118 -1.57 -12.47 -4.91
C ARG A 118 -1.77 -12.19 -3.44
N ARG A 119 -0.68 -11.84 -2.77
CA ARG A 119 -0.66 -11.35 -1.40
C ARG A 119 0.20 -10.10 -1.36
N PHE A 120 -0.24 -9.12 -0.58
CA PHE A 120 0.48 -7.89 -0.37
C PHE A 120 0.97 -7.82 1.06
N MET A 121 2.19 -7.33 1.23
CA MET A 121 2.76 -7.06 2.54
C MET A 121 2.91 -5.56 2.69
N HIS A 122 2.04 -4.98 3.50
CA HIS A 122 2.01 -3.55 3.80
C HIS A 122 3.00 -3.18 4.91
N PRO A 123 3.28 -1.90 5.14
CA PRO A 123 3.86 -1.44 6.40
C PRO A 123 3.05 -1.98 7.59
N PHE A 124 3.64 -2.04 8.78
CA PHE A 124 2.95 -2.58 9.95
C PHE A 124 1.62 -1.86 10.22
N VAL A 125 0.63 -2.64 10.63
CA VAL A 125 -0.65 -2.13 11.12
C VAL A 125 -0.65 -2.15 12.66
N PRO A 126 -1.51 -1.36 13.33
CA PRO A 126 -1.54 -1.31 14.81
C PRO A 126 -1.70 -2.68 15.48
N GLU A 127 -2.46 -3.60 14.88
CA GLU A 127 -2.63 -4.99 15.38
C GLU A 127 -1.31 -5.77 15.40
N GLU A 128 -0.41 -5.55 14.43
CA GLU A 128 0.90 -6.21 14.36
C GLU A 128 1.90 -5.60 15.36
N ILE A 129 1.78 -4.30 15.63
CA ILE A 129 2.64 -3.57 16.58
C ILE A 129 2.19 -3.81 18.03
N GLY A 130 0.87 -3.91 18.27
CA GLY A 130 0.31 -4.12 19.60
C GLY A 130 0.44 -2.90 20.51
N GLU A 131 0.85 -3.12 21.77
CA GLU A 131 0.92 -2.07 22.80
C GLU A 131 1.97 -0.97 22.51
N GLU A 132 2.98 -1.29 21.70
CA GLU A 132 4.03 -0.33 21.33
C GLU A 132 3.55 0.69 20.27
N PHE A 133 2.31 0.54 19.76
CA PHE A 133 1.79 1.47 18.76
C PHE A 133 1.62 2.87 19.33
N ASP A 134 2.32 3.83 18.76
CA ASP A 134 2.15 5.27 19.01
C ASP A 134 1.79 6.01 17.74
N LEU A 135 0.66 6.73 17.77
CA LEU A 135 0.14 7.46 16.62
C LEU A 135 1.07 8.60 16.18
N GLU A 136 1.65 9.35 17.13
CA GLU A 136 2.48 10.53 16.82
C GLU A 136 3.81 10.07 16.19
N GLU A 137 4.43 9.02 16.75
CA GLU A 137 5.63 8.40 16.19
C GLU A 137 5.35 7.78 14.80
N THR A 138 4.18 7.14 14.63
CA THR A 138 3.77 6.57 13.33
C THR A 138 3.54 7.66 12.28
N LEU A 139 2.93 8.78 12.62
CA LEU A 139 2.80 9.92 11.72
C LEU A 139 4.16 10.54 11.38
N ARG A 140 5.12 10.47 12.31
CA ARG A 140 6.45 11.05 12.16
C ARG A 140 7.38 10.18 11.31
N TYR A 141 7.44 8.89 11.58
CA TYR A 141 8.43 7.97 11.02
C TYR A 141 7.82 6.86 10.16
N GLY A 142 6.49 6.72 10.17
CA GLY A 142 5.81 5.62 9.53
C GLY A 142 5.87 4.33 10.32
N SER A 143 5.41 3.26 9.67
CA SER A 143 5.39 1.90 10.22
C SER A 143 6.08 0.88 9.30
N LEU A 144 6.93 1.35 8.37
CA LEU A 144 7.70 0.44 7.52
C LEU A 144 8.68 -0.36 8.39
N PRO A 145 8.71 -1.71 8.35
CA PRO A 145 9.51 -2.55 9.23
C PRO A 145 10.98 -2.13 9.36
N ILE A 146 11.65 -1.85 8.24
CA ILE A 146 13.07 -1.43 8.25
C ILE A 146 13.30 -0.14 9.03
N VAL A 147 12.29 0.73 9.10
CA VAL A 147 12.32 1.98 9.87
C VAL A 147 11.89 1.73 11.30
N TRP A 148 10.85 0.93 11.50
CA TRP A 148 10.32 0.61 12.82
C TRP A 148 11.34 -0.05 13.72
N ASP A 149 12.08 -1.02 13.19
CA ASP A 149 13.12 -1.77 13.93
C ASP A 149 14.42 -0.97 14.12
N SER A 150 14.54 0.22 13.52
CA SER A 150 15.75 1.04 13.59
C SER A 150 15.80 1.90 14.84
N ALA A 151 16.95 1.92 15.53
CA ALA A 151 17.23 2.88 16.60
C ALA A 151 17.38 4.32 16.08
N ALA A 152 17.76 4.50 14.80
CA ALA A 152 17.97 5.79 14.15
C ALA A 152 16.94 6.02 13.02
N ARG A 153 15.64 6.02 13.35
CA ARG A 153 14.52 6.03 12.39
C ARG A 153 14.61 7.14 11.35
N GLN A 154 14.99 8.36 11.75
CA GLN A 154 15.11 9.48 10.82
C GLN A 154 16.24 9.27 9.79
N GLU A 155 17.37 8.77 10.23
CA GLU A 155 18.50 8.48 9.34
C GLU A 155 18.17 7.33 8.41
N THR A 156 17.50 6.29 8.92
CA THR A 156 17.03 5.15 8.13
C THR A 156 16.04 5.59 7.05
N LEU A 157 15.10 6.48 7.34
CA LEU A 157 14.20 7.06 6.32
C LEU A 157 14.96 7.83 5.24
N SER A 158 15.95 8.64 5.65
CA SER A 158 16.78 9.40 4.71
C SER A 158 17.59 8.47 3.81
N ALA A 159 18.20 7.44 4.39
CA ALA A 159 18.93 6.41 3.65
C ALA A 159 18.01 5.61 2.74
N TYR A 160 16.79 5.30 3.19
CA TYR A 160 15.78 4.60 2.38
C TYR A 160 15.48 5.33 1.07
N VAL A 161 15.25 6.65 1.12
CA VAL A 161 14.99 7.46 -0.09
C VAL A 161 16.17 7.43 -1.04
N GLN A 162 17.41 7.58 -0.51
CA GLN A 162 18.63 7.54 -1.33
C GLN A 162 18.84 6.16 -1.95
N LEU A 163 18.63 5.09 -1.16
CA LEU A 163 18.77 3.72 -1.61
C LEU A 163 17.72 3.37 -2.68
N TYR A 164 16.45 3.81 -2.47
CA TYR A 164 15.40 3.63 -3.44
C TYR A 164 15.75 4.26 -4.81
N LEU A 165 16.25 5.50 -4.80
CA LEU A 165 16.69 6.17 -6.02
C LEU A 165 17.80 5.42 -6.74
N LYS A 166 18.75 4.85 -5.99
CA LYS A 166 19.90 4.13 -6.55
C LYS A 166 19.53 2.71 -7.01
N GLU A 167 18.90 1.94 -6.14
CA GLU A 167 18.72 0.50 -6.34
C GLU A 167 17.46 0.19 -7.18
N GLU A 168 16.33 0.83 -6.89
CA GLU A 168 15.07 0.53 -7.59
C GLU A 168 14.96 1.30 -8.91
N ILE A 169 15.35 2.54 -8.91
CA ILE A 169 15.14 3.43 -10.07
C ILE A 169 16.30 3.37 -11.06
N GLN A 170 17.53 3.51 -10.59
CA GLN A 170 18.71 3.55 -11.44
C GLN A 170 19.14 2.15 -11.89
N ALA A 171 19.31 1.21 -10.95
CA ALA A 171 19.79 -0.14 -11.27
C ALA A 171 18.79 -0.93 -12.11
N GLU A 172 17.48 -0.71 -11.90
CA GLU A 172 16.44 -1.32 -12.73
C GLU A 172 16.16 -0.59 -14.06
N ALA A 173 16.91 0.48 -14.34
CA ALA A 173 16.76 1.32 -15.53
C ALA A 173 15.31 1.79 -15.77
N LEU A 174 14.56 2.05 -14.69
CA LEU A 174 13.17 2.47 -14.74
C LEU A 174 13.02 3.89 -15.29
N VAL A 175 14.02 4.73 -15.04
CA VAL A 175 14.03 6.15 -15.40
C VAL A 175 15.29 6.50 -16.18
N ARG A 176 15.13 7.11 -17.37
CA ARG A 176 16.25 7.62 -18.17
C ARG A 176 16.81 8.94 -17.64
N ASN A 177 15.95 9.79 -17.06
CA ASN A 177 16.31 11.10 -16.50
C ASN A 177 16.23 11.06 -14.97
N LEU A 178 17.27 10.51 -14.33
CA LEU A 178 17.35 10.42 -12.86
C LEU A 178 17.32 11.79 -12.15
N PRO A 179 18.03 12.85 -12.64
CA PRO A 179 17.90 14.18 -12.03
C PRO A 179 16.48 14.74 -12.08
N GLY A 180 15.75 14.53 -13.18
CA GLY A 180 14.33 14.91 -13.30
C GLY A 180 13.45 14.17 -12.30
N PHE A 181 13.69 12.86 -12.12
CA PHE A 181 12.97 12.06 -11.14
C PHE A 181 13.27 12.50 -9.70
N ALA A 182 14.51 12.80 -9.37
CA ALA A 182 14.90 13.29 -8.05
C ALA A 182 14.29 14.66 -7.70
N ARG A 183 14.04 15.53 -8.70
CA ARG A 183 13.28 16.78 -8.49
C ARG A 183 11.78 16.54 -8.37
N PHE A 184 11.25 15.58 -9.12
CA PHE A 184 9.83 15.21 -9.12
C PHE A 184 9.37 14.67 -7.75
N LEU A 185 10.18 13.84 -7.07
CA LEU A 185 9.76 13.14 -5.85
C LEU A 185 9.28 14.07 -4.72
N PRO A 186 10.01 15.13 -4.31
CA PRO A 186 9.54 16.05 -3.27
C PRO A 186 8.24 16.76 -3.66
N ILE A 187 8.09 17.10 -4.94
CA ILE A 187 6.88 17.76 -5.45
C ILE A 187 5.70 16.80 -5.40
N ALA A 188 5.88 15.55 -5.87
CA ALA A 188 4.84 14.52 -5.79
C ALA A 188 4.42 14.23 -4.35
N ALA A 189 5.34 14.32 -3.40
CA ALA A 189 5.06 14.08 -1.99
C ALA A 189 4.16 15.17 -1.35
N LEU A 190 4.09 16.37 -1.93
CA LEU A 190 3.16 17.42 -1.49
C LEU A 190 1.69 17.07 -1.79
N PHE A 191 1.44 16.17 -2.75
CA PHE A 191 0.09 15.75 -3.13
C PHE A 191 -0.44 14.55 -2.33
N HIS A 192 0.20 14.21 -1.22
CA HIS A 192 -0.31 13.15 -0.33
C HIS A 192 -1.72 13.46 0.16
N GLY A 193 -2.69 12.56 -0.08
CA GLY A 193 -4.10 12.76 0.21
C GLY A 193 -4.84 13.71 -0.75
N GLN A 194 -4.24 14.07 -1.89
CA GLN A 194 -4.81 15.04 -2.82
C GLN A 194 -4.94 14.51 -4.25
N ASN A 195 -5.79 15.18 -5.05
CA ASN A 195 -5.84 14.93 -6.49
C ASN A 195 -4.56 15.44 -7.16
N ILE A 196 -3.92 14.59 -7.94
CA ILE A 196 -2.69 14.94 -8.65
C ILE A 196 -2.98 15.87 -9.84
N ASN A 197 -2.28 16.98 -9.86
CA ASN A 197 -2.21 17.87 -11.02
C ASN A 197 -0.90 17.65 -11.78
N VAL A 198 -0.91 16.73 -12.74
CA VAL A 198 0.25 16.36 -13.57
C VAL A 198 0.88 17.58 -14.24
N THR A 199 0.09 18.57 -14.66
CA THR A 199 0.60 19.79 -15.34
C THR A 199 1.41 20.66 -14.38
N ASN A 200 0.93 20.85 -13.16
CA ASN A 200 1.66 21.64 -12.16
C ASN A 200 2.96 20.93 -11.77
N ILE A 201 2.90 19.63 -11.50
CA ILE A 201 4.10 18.84 -11.17
C ILE A 201 5.14 18.91 -12.30
N ALA A 202 4.70 18.77 -13.56
CA ALA A 202 5.60 18.84 -14.71
C ALA A 202 6.34 20.18 -14.81
N ARG A 203 5.60 21.28 -14.59
CA ARG A 203 6.18 22.64 -14.59
C ARG A 203 7.21 22.79 -13.47
N GLU A 204 6.89 22.39 -12.26
CA GLU A 204 7.75 22.56 -11.09
C GLU A 204 8.98 21.62 -11.13
N ALA A 205 8.82 20.39 -11.62
CA ALA A 205 9.92 19.44 -11.76
C ALA A 205 10.81 19.71 -13.01
N GLY A 206 10.37 20.57 -13.91
CA GLY A 206 11.10 20.88 -15.17
C GLY A 206 11.17 19.67 -16.11
N VAL A 207 10.07 18.92 -16.25
CA VAL A 207 9.95 17.74 -17.10
C VAL A 207 8.64 17.75 -17.89
N ALA A 208 8.54 16.93 -18.95
CA ALA A 208 7.31 16.82 -19.72
C ALA A 208 6.18 16.16 -18.94
N ARG A 209 4.91 16.48 -19.25
CA ARG A 209 3.73 15.87 -18.61
C ARG A 209 3.70 14.33 -18.74
N THR A 210 4.05 13.82 -19.91
CA THR A 210 4.15 12.37 -20.16
C THR A 210 5.22 11.71 -19.29
N THR A 211 6.31 12.42 -19.00
CA THR A 211 7.36 11.97 -18.09
C THR A 211 6.85 11.87 -16.65
N VAL A 212 6.07 12.87 -16.17
CA VAL A 212 5.45 12.82 -14.84
C VAL A 212 4.49 11.64 -14.72
N THR A 213 3.64 11.41 -15.73
CA THR A 213 2.74 10.24 -15.73
C THR A 213 3.54 8.94 -15.59
N GLY A 214 4.61 8.79 -16.38
CA GLY A 214 5.48 7.61 -16.26
C GLY A 214 6.18 7.48 -14.89
N TYR A 215 6.53 8.60 -14.25
CA TYR A 215 7.09 8.60 -12.91
C TYR A 215 6.07 8.17 -11.84
N LEU A 216 4.84 8.65 -11.94
CA LEU A 216 3.74 8.23 -11.07
C LEU A 216 3.44 6.74 -11.22
N ASP A 217 3.43 6.23 -12.45
CA ASP A 217 3.22 4.81 -12.71
C ASP A 217 4.36 3.95 -12.11
N ILE A 218 5.61 4.45 -12.14
CA ILE A 218 6.73 3.76 -11.47
C ILE A 218 6.51 3.67 -9.96
N LEU A 219 6.14 4.78 -9.30
CA LEU A 219 5.89 4.79 -7.86
C LEU A 219 4.75 3.83 -7.46
N GLU A 220 3.70 3.74 -8.27
CA GLU A 220 2.58 2.84 -8.04
C GLU A 220 2.98 1.37 -8.27
N GLU A 221 3.73 1.10 -9.33
CA GLU A 221 4.18 -0.26 -9.67
C GLU A 221 5.27 -0.79 -8.72
N THR A 222 6.02 0.10 -8.05
CA THR A 222 6.94 -0.24 -6.96
C THR A 222 6.28 -0.21 -5.58
N LEU A 223 4.95 -0.06 -5.53
CA LEU A 223 4.12 -0.13 -4.33
C LEU A 223 4.42 0.94 -3.27
N LEU A 224 5.10 2.02 -3.67
CA LEU A 224 5.34 3.17 -2.78
C LEU A 224 4.15 4.11 -2.68
N CYS A 225 3.26 4.05 -3.67
CA CYS A 225 2.06 4.85 -3.74
C CYS A 225 0.90 4.03 -4.27
N PHE A 226 -0.31 4.53 -4.04
CA PHE A 226 -1.52 4.01 -4.65
C PHE A 226 -2.49 5.15 -4.97
N ARG A 227 -3.36 4.90 -5.94
CA ARG A 227 -4.45 5.80 -6.33
C ARG A 227 -5.73 5.36 -5.65
N LEU A 228 -6.43 6.32 -5.05
CA LEU A 228 -7.77 6.11 -4.54
C LEU A 228 -8.76 6.70 -5.57
N PRO A 229 -9.53 5.87 -6.28
CA PRO A 229 -10.47 6.35 -7.29
C PRO A 229 -11.65 7.10 -6.66
N ALA A 230 -12.31 7.92 -7.45
CA ALA A 230 -13.55 8.59 -7.04
C ALA A 230 -14.74 7.63 -7.15
N TYR A 231 -15.62 7.66 -6.15
CA TYR A 231 -16.91 6.97 -6.19
C TYR A 231 -17.94 7.85 -6.95
N GLU A 232 -18.63 7.28 -7.90
CA GLU A 232 -19.71 7.95 -8.62
C GLU A 232 -21.04 7.60 -7.94
N ALA A 233 -21.43 8.42 -6.96
CA ALA A 233 -22.66 8.22 -6.20
C ALA A 233 -23.94 8.50 -7.03
N ARG A 234 -23.79 9.11 -8.23
CA ARG A 234 -24.89 9.51 -9.13
C ARG A 234 -25.94 10.39 -8.47
N LEU A 235 -25.51 11.19 -7.50
CA LEU A 235 -26.35 12.20 -6.87
C LEU A 235 -26.62 13.33 -7.87
N ARG A 236 -27.62 14.19 -7.56
CA ARG A 236 -27.99 15.35 -8.39
C ARG A 236 -26.94 16.47 -8.40
N VAL A 237 -25.66 16.12 -8.17
CA VAL A 237 -24.51 17.03 -8.16
C VAL A 237 -23.45 16.53 -9.14
N ARG A 238 -22.73 17.44 -9.76
CA ARG A 238 -21.54 17.06 -10.53
C ARG A 238 -20.48 16.52 -9.58
N GLU A 239 -19.90 15.37 -9.86
CA GLU A 239 -18.91 14.70 -9.01
C GLU A 239 -17.50 14.81 -9.59
N ARG A 240 -16.48 14.76 -8.73
CA ARG A 240 -15.08 14.67 -9.14
C ARG A 240 -14.78 13.27 -9.64
N LYS A 241 -13.84 13.18 -10.61
CA LYS A 241 -13.45 11.91 -11.23
C LYS A 241 -11.96 11.62 -11.13
N LEU A 242 -11.13 12.62 -10.76
CA LEU A 242 -9.69 12.44 -10.64
C LEU A 242 -9.37 11.67 -9.36
N PRO A 243 -8.48 10.66 -9.41
CA PRO A 243 -8.10 9.92 -8.20
C PRO A 243 -7.31 10.80 -7.22
N LYS A 244 -7.46 10.52 -5.92
CA LYS A 244 -6.52 10.97 -4.90
C LYS A 244 -5.26 10.10 -4.93
N TRP A 245 -4.16 10.64 -4.40
CA TRP A 245 -2.86 9.99 -4.38
C TRP A 245 -2.35 9.85 -2.95
N TYR A 246 -1.96 8.64 -2.58
CA TYR A 246 -1.39 8.37 -1.26
C TYR A 246 -0.05 7.67 -1.37
N TRP A 247 0.89 8.08 -0.55
CA TRP A 247 2.07 7.27 -0.26
C TRP A 247 1.68 6.12 0.65
N CYS A 248 2.35 4.99 0.50
CA CYS A 248 2.04 3.76 1.25
C CYS A 248 2.34 3.85 2.75
N ASP A 249 3.00 4.93 3.19
CA ASP A 249 3.44 5.12 4.57
C ASP A 249 3.69 6.60 4.85
N PRO A 250 3.24 7.15 6.02
CA PRO A 250 3.44 8.56 6.37
C PRO A 250 4.92 8.96 6.46
N GLY A 251 5.78 8.10 7.02
CA GLY A 251 7.21 8.34 7.13
C GLY A 251 7.88 8.46 5.76
N ILE A 252 7.49 7.59 4.81
CA ILE A 252 7.97 7.68 3.43
C ILE A 252 7.51 9.00 2.79
N ALA A 253 6.25 9.41 2.96
CA ALA A 253 5.74 10.67 2.44
C ALA A 253 6.57 11.85 2.95
N ARG A 254 6.90 11.89 4.25
CA ARG A 254 7.73 12.93 4.86
C ARG A 254 9.17 12.88 4.37
N ALA A 255 9.77 11.69 4.31
CA ALA A 255 11.13 11.53 3.81
C ALA A 255 11.27 11.99 2.35
N MET A 256 10.29 11.71 1.50
CA MET A 256 10.25 12.19 0.11
C MET A 256 10.12 13.71 0.02
N LYS A 257 9.38 14.36 0.95
CA LYS A 257 9.35 15.82 1.10
C LYS A 257 10.66 16.40 1.65
N ARG A 258 11.59 15.56 2.12
CA ARG A 258 12.81 15.93 2.86
C ARG A 258 12.50 16.69 4.17
N THR A 259 11.38 16.33 4.82
CA THR A 259 10.97 16.92 6.10
C THR A 259 11.49 16.06 7.24
N SER A 260 12.03 16.69 8.27
CA SER A 260 12.56 16.06 9.49
C SER A 260 11.98 16.71 10.74
N GLY A 261 12.20 16.11 11.91
CA GLY A 261 11.72 16.64 13.18
C GLY A 261 10.25 16.32 13.47
N SER A 262 9.62 17.13 14.33
CA SER A 262 8.21 16.98 14.71
C SER A 262 7.27 17.19 13.52
N VAL A 263 6.08 16.60 13.58
CA VAL A 263 5.05 16.78 12.54
C VAL A 263 4.43 18.17 12.68
N ALA A 264 4.56 19.00 11.65
CA ALA A 264 3.98 20.34 11.65
C ALA A 264 2.44 20.26 11.61
N PRO A 265 1.73 21.23 12.24
CA PRO A 265 0.27 21.23 12.28
C PRO A 265 -0.39 21.10 10.89
N GLU A 266 0.22 21.71 9.87
CA GLU A 266 -0.27 21.72 8.50
C GLU A 266 -0.16 20.34 7.82
N GLU A 267 0.76 19.48 8.29
CA GLU A 267 0.95 18.13 7.76
C GLU A 267 0.03 17.08 8.42
N GLN A 268 -0.37 17.33 9.68
CA GLN A 268 -1.05 16.34 10.54
C GLN A 268 -2.30 15.76 9.88
N GLY A 269 -3.12 16.61 9.25
CA GLY A 269 -4.35 16.16 8.59
C GLY A 269 -4.09 15.18 7.46
N ALA A 270 -3.24 15.55 6.52
CA ALA A 270 -2.93 14.72 5.35
C ALA A 270 -2.20 13.43 5.73
N LEU A 271 -1.28 13.48 6.70
CA LEU A 271 -0.57 12.28 7.18
C LEU A 271 -1.51 11.33 7.91
N PHE A 272 -2.44 11.85 8.71
CA PHE A 272 -3.41 11.03 9.42
C PHE A 272 -4.43 10.38 8.47
N GLU A 273 -4.93 11.14 7.48
CA GLU A 273 -5.77 10.59 6.40
C GLU A 273 -5.02 9.50 5.63
N GLY A 274 -3.74 9.73 5.30
CA GLY A 274 -2.90 8.75 4.62
C GLY A 274 -2.64 7.49 5.45
N LEU A 275 -2.48 7.62 6.78
CA LEU A 275 -2.36 6.46 7.67
C LEU A 275 -3.66 5.64 7.69
N VAL A 276 -4.83 6.28 7.72
CA VAL A 276 -6.12 5.58 7.62
C VAL A 276 -6.26 4.91 6.24
N ALA A 277 -5.84 5.58 5.15
CA ALA A 277 -5.83 4.98 3.81
C ALA A 277 -4.95 3.73 3.75
N GLN A 278 -3.72 3.79 4.29
CA GLN A 278 -2.81 2.64 4.42
C GLN A 278 -3.48 1.49 5.19
N LEU A 279 -4.09 1.81 6.33
CA LEU A 279 -4.76 0.83 7.19
C LEU A 279 -5.91 0.13 6.45
N LEU A 280 -6.76 0.89 5.78
CA LEU A 280 -7.87 0.35 4.98
C LEU A 280 -7.37 -0.58 3.85
N HIS A 281 -6.33 -0.18 3.13
CA HIS A 281 -5.72 -1.02 2.10
C HIS A 281 -5.10 -2.30 2.67
N ALA A 282 -4.42 -2.22 3.81
CA ALA A 282 -3.84 -3.38 4.47
C ALA A 282 -4.94 -4.38 4.90
N TYR A 283 -6.00 -3.92 5.54
CA TYR A 283 -7.07 -4.80 5.97
C TYR A 283 -7.95 -5.31 4.81
N LYS A 284 -8.09 -4.55 3.71
CA LYS A 284 -8.67 -5.07 2.47
C LYS A 284 -7.92 -6.32 2.01
N ASP A 285 -6.59 -6.27 1.98
CA ASP A 285 -5.76 -7.38 1.51
C ASP A 285 -5.65 -8.52 2.53
N TYR A 286 -5.54 -8.21 3.83
CA TYR A 286 -5.35 -9.21 4.89
C TYR A 286 -6.62 -9.92 5.32
N ARG A 287 -7.76 -9.19 5.38
CA ARG A 287 -9.02 -9.68 5.94
C ARG A 287 -10.20 -9.62 4.98
N SER A 288 -10.02 -9.02 3.79
CA SER A 288 -11.08 -8.82 2.79
C SER A 288 -12.27 -8.03 3.38
N ILE A 289 -11.97 -6.99 4.16
CA ILE A 289 -13.00 -6.17 4.82
C ILE A 289 -13.96 -5.48 3.84
N CYS A 290 -13.54 -5.27 2.59
CA CYS A 290 -14.35 -4.68 1.52
C CYS A 290 -13.81 -5.14 0.16
N ASP A 291 -14.64 -5.01 -0.87
CA ASP A 291 -14.27 -5.31 -2.25
C ASP A 291 -13.43 -4.18 -2.83
N ASP A 292 -13.87 -2.92 -2.62
CA ASP A 292 -13.19 -1.73 -3.13
C ASP A 292 -13.26 -0.54 -2.17
N ILE A 293 -12.32 0.39 -2.35
CA ILE A 293 -12.20 1.62 -1.57
C ILE A 293 -12.16 2.79 -2.56
N PHE A 294 -12.99 3.79 -2.31
CA PHE A 294 -13.10 5.01 -3.09
C PHE A 294 -13.06 6.23 -2.17
N TYR A 295 -13.00 7.43 -2.73
CA TYR A 295 -13.38 8.67 -2.07
C TYR A 295 -14.56 9.29 -2.81
N TRP A 296 -15.29 10.20 -2.17
CA TRP A 296 -16.34 10.94 -2.83
C TRP A 296 -16.19 12.45 -2.64
N ALA A 297 -16.38 13.21 -3.72
CA ALA A 297 -16.44 14.66 -3.64
C ALA A 297 -17.33 15.21 -4.74
N PRO A 298 -18.17 16.23 -4.43
CA PRO A 298 -18.92 16.95 -5.46
C PRO A 298 -17.96 17.75 -6.35
N GLY A 299 -18.36 17.96 -7.59
CA GLY A 299 -17.63 18.82 -8.52
C GLY A 299 -17.75 20.30 -8.14
N GLY A 300 -16.81 21.10 -8.66
CA GLY A 300 -16.76 22.53 -8.38
C GLY A 300 -15.83 22.90 -7.21
N ARG A 301 -16.03 24.09 -6.63
CA ARG A 301 -15.19 24.65 -5.56
C ARG A 301 -15.73 24.35 -4.15
N THR A 302 -16.41 23.22 -3.96
CA THR A 302 -16.93 22.87 -2.64
C THR A 302 -15.86 22.17 -1.81
N THR A 303 -15.88 22.38 -0.49
CA THR A 303 -15.00 21.70 0.49
C THR A 303 -15.67 20.46 1.08
N GLN A 304 -16.83 20.07 0.57
CA GLN A 304 -17.54 18.89 1.01
C GLN A 304 -16.97 17.68 0.29
N GLU A 305 -16.30 16.81 1.01
CA GLU A 305 -15.87 15.52 0.50
C GLU A 305 -16.06 14.47 1.59
N VAL A 306 -15.97 13.20 1.22
CA VAL A 306 -15.88 12.06 2.11
C VAL A 306 -14.62 11.30 1.75
N ASP A 307 -13.75 11.14 2.72
CA ASP A 307 -12.38 10.67 2.49
C ASP A 307 -12.37 9.22 2.00
N PHE A 308 -13.26 8.35 2.53
CA PHE A 308 -13.35 6.96 2.08
C PHE A 308 -14.78 6.47 1.98
N ILE A 309 -15.06 5.75 0.88
CA ILE A 309 -16.27 4.94 0.65
C ILE A 309 -15.80 3.50 0.52
N LEU A 310 -16.14 2.66 1.47
CA LEU A 310 -15.88 1.23 1.43
C LEU A 310 -17.08 0.53 0.78
N VAL A 311 -16.82 -0.36 -0.16
CA VAL A 311 -17.84 -1.10 -0.93
C VAL A 311 -17.70 -2.59 -0.61
N ARG A 312 -18.80 -3.24 -0.21
CA ARG A 312 -18.90 -4.69 -0.05
C ARG A 312 -20.22 -5.18 -0.64
N GLY A 313 -20.15 -5.76 -1.84
CA GLY A 313 -21.34 -6.07 -2.64
C GLY A 313 -22.15 -4.81 -2.96
N SER A 314 -23.38 -4.75 -2.45
CA SER A 314 -24.27 -3.56 -2.57
C SER A 314 -24.24 -2.65 -1.34
N GLU A 315 -23.45 -2.97 -0.33
CA GLU A 315 -23.37 -2.21 0.92
C GLU A 315 -22.21 -1.23 0.92
N LEU A 316 -22.43 -0.07 1.54
CA LEU A 316 -21.46 1.01 1.59
C LEU A 316 -21.23 1.47 3.04
N ILE A 317 -19.98 1.84 3.34
CA ILE A 317 -19.62 2.58 4.56
C ILE A 317 -18.89 3.85 4.13
N ALA A 318 -19.33 5.00 4.63
CA ALA A 318 -18.70 6.29 4.40
C ALA A 318 -17.86 6.69 5.63
N VAL A 319 -16.58 7.00 5.41
CA VAL A 319 -15.63 7.34 6.47
C VAL A 319 -15.02 8.71 6.19
N GLU A 320 -15.12 9.59 7.17
CA GLU A 320 -14.47 10.91 7.20
C GLU A 320 -13.35 10.91 8.23
N VAL A 321 -12.20 11.43 7.89
CA VAL A 321 -11.02 11.47 8.75
C VAL A 321 -10.66 12.89 9.09
N LYS A 322 -10.54 13.21 10.37
CA LYS A 322 -10.20 14.57 10.81
C LYS A 322 -9.16 14.54 11.92
N PHE A 323 -8.09 15.29 11.71
CA PHE A 323 -7.10 15.48 12.77
C PHE A 323 -7.51 16.63 13.67
N GLY A 324 -7.91 16.31 14.90
CA GLY A 324 -8.34 17.29 15.89
C GLY A 324 -8.51 16.67 17.27
N ARG A 325 -8.43 17.50 18.31
CA ARG A 325 -8.53 17.05 19.71
C ARG A 325 -9.96 16.84 20.15
N THR A 326 -10.90 17.57 19.57
CA THR A 326 -12.32 17.58 19.98
C THR A 326 -13.18 17.50 18.74
N PHE A 327 -14.20 16.65 18.79
CA PHE A 327 -15.19 16.49 17.72
C PHE A 327 -15.88 17.83 17.42
N LYS A 328 -16.11 18.08 16.12
CA LYS A 328 -16.88 19.25 15.64
C LYS A 328 -17.96 18.75 14.67
N SER A 329 -19.21 19.14 14.88
CA SER A 329 -20.35 18.74 14.01
C SER A 329 -20.13 19.16 12.54
N SER A 330 -19.30 20.17 12.28
CA SER A 330 -18.91 20.56 10.91
C SER A 330 -18.12 19.51 10.16
N TRP A 331 -17.52 18.52 10.82
CA TRP A 331 -16.83 17.40 10.21
C TRP A 331 -17.77 16.45 9.47
N CYS A 332 -19.04 16.43 9.87
CA CYS A 332 -20.07 15.56 9.28
C CYS A 332 -20.68 16.07 7.98
N LYS A 333 -20.28 17.23 7.46
CA LYS A 333 -20.94 17.87 6.30
C LYS A 333 -20.98 16.99 5.06
N GLY A 334 -19.87 16.35 4.69
CA GLY A 334 -19.79 15.43 3.56
C GLY A 334 -20.65 14.19 3.77
N LEU A 335 -20.57 13.60 4.98
CA LEU A 335 -21.32 12.39 5.35
C LEU A 335 -22.85 12.61 5.32
N ARG A 336 -23.32 13.83 5.65
CA ARG A 336 -24.74 14.18 5.59
C ARG A 336 -25.26 14.26 4.15
N VAL A 337 -24.43 14.72 3.22
CA VAL A 337 -24.82 14.75 1.79
C VAL A 337 -25.07 13.35 1.24
N LEU A 338 -24.36 12.36 1.76
CA LEU A 338 -24.51 10.96 1.34
C LEU A 338 -25.64 10.20 2.06
N GLU A 339 -26.39 10.84 2.96
CA GLU A 339 -27.43 10.18 3.77
C GLU A 339 -28.45 9.37 2.95
N THR A 340 -28.80 9.87 1.74
CA THR A 340 -29.75 9.22 0.85
C THR A 340 -29.11 8.24 -0.14
N LEU A 341 -27.80 7.96 0.01
CA LEU A 341 -27.10 7.06 -0.89
C LEU A 341 -27.58 5.62 -0.66
N GLU A 342 -28.07 4.99 -1.74
CA GLU A 342 -28.53 3.61 -1.68
C GLU A 342 -27.41 2.65 -1.25
N GLY A 343 -27.73 1.73 -0.35
CA GLY A 343 -26.78 0.79 0.21
C GLY A 343 -25.90 1.32 1.36
N LEU A 344 -26.01 2.61 1.70
CA LEU A 344 -25.23 3.19 2.79
C LEU A 344 -25.67 2.63 4.14
N ARG A 345 -24.78 1.88 4.81
CA ARG A 345 -25.03 1.22 6.11
C ARG A 345 -24.57 2.04 7.29
N ARG A 346 -23.39 2.69 7.16
CA ARG A 346 -22.78 3.45 8.24
C ARG A 346 -22.09 4.69 7.71
N ARG A 347 -22.09 5.73 8.54
CA ARG A 347 -21.33 6.97 8.37
C ARG A 347 -20.44 7.11 9.59
N ILE A 348 -19.15 7.23 9.39
CA ILE A 348 -18.15 7.20 10.46
C ILE A 348 -17.25 8.43 10.37
N VAL A 349 -17.00 9.09 11.49
CA VAL A 349 -15.91 10.07 11.65
C VAL A 349 -14.82 9.44 12.49
N VAL A 350 -13.59 9.42 11.96
CA VAL A 350 -12.39 8.95 12.65
C VAL A 350 -11.52 10.14 13.04
N TYR A 351 -11.10 10.20 14.31
CA TYR A 351 -10.21 11.23 14.81
C TYR A 351 -9.14 10.65 15.75
N PRO A 352 -8.04 11.35 16.06
CA PRO A 352 -6.90 10.74 16.74
C PRO A 352 -7.23 10.12 18.10
N ARG A 353 -7.93 10.87 18.97
CA ARG A 353 -8.20 10.46 20.36
C ARG A 353 -9.50 11.08 20.83
N GLY A 354 -10.28 10.32 21.60
CA GLY A 354 -11.49 10.77 22.28
C GLY A 354 -12.53 9.67 22.44
N PRO A 355 -13.66 9.95 23.11
CA PRO A 355 -14.71 8.97 23.35
C PRO A 355 -15.44 8.60 22.06
N ALA A 356 -15.95 7.35 22.03
CA ALA A 356 -16.94 6.97 21.04
C ALA A 356 -18.26 7.65 21.35
N MET A 357 -18.90 8.20 20.34
CA MET A 357 -20.24 8.77 20.42
C MET A 357 -20.99 8.57 19.10
N GLN A 358 -22.29 8.81 19.12
CA GLN A 358 -23.11 8.87 17.93
C GLN A 358 -23.82 10.22 17.89
N THR A 359 -23.87 10.84 16.72
CA THR A 359 -24.62 12.09 16.55
C THR A 359 -26.12 11.80 16.48
N GLU A 360 -26.96 12.82 16.66
CA GLU A 360 -28.44 12.69 16.58
C GLU A 360 -28.90 12.15 15.22
N ASP A 361 -28.14 12.43 14.14
CA ASP A 361 -28.40 11.95 12.79
C ASP A 361 -27.70 10.60 12.48
N GLY A 362 -27.25 9.88 13.49
CA GLY A 362 -26.76 8.50 13.38
C GLY A 362 -25.37 8.34 12.79
N ILE A 363 -24.52 9.39 12.84
CA ILE A 363 -23.11 9.29 12.45
C ILE A 363 -22.29 8.81 13.64
N ASP A 364 -21.56 7.71 13.48
CA ASP A 364 -20.63 7.20 14.47
C ASP A 364 -19.36 8.08 14.50
N VAL A 365 -18.94 8.47 15.71
CA VAL A 365 -17.70 9.20 15.92
C VAL A 365 -16.82 8.35 16.80
N MET A 366 -15.60 8.02 16.37
CA MET A 366 -14.71 7.13 17.10
C MET A 366 -13.24 7.52 16.97
N SER A 367 -12.44 7.17 17.97
CA SER A 367 -11.00 7.35 17.92
C SER A 367 -10.35 6.42 16.89
N PHE A 368 -9.16 6.77 16.43
CA PHE A 368 -8.34 5.92 15.56
C PHE A 368 -8.13 4.52 16.15
N ARG A 369 -7.89 4.44 17.47
CA ARG A 369 -7.74 3.16 18.17
C ARG A 369 -8.99 2.29 18.00
N GLN A 370 -10.18 2.83 18.31
CA GLN A 370 -11.44 2.10 18.17
C GLN A 370 -11.72 1.68 16.72
N PHE A 371 -11.42 2.55 15.78
CA PHE A 371 -11.54 2.26 14.35
C PHE A 371 -10.62 1.10 13.95
N SER A 372 -9.35 1.15 14.36
CA SER A 372 -8.37 0.09 14.11
C SER A 372 -8.78 -1.25 14.74
N GLU A 373 -9.31 -1.25 15.97
CA GLU A 373 -9.82 -2.43 16.65
C GLU A 373 -11.01 -3.05 15.89
N GLN A 374 -11.94 -2.22 15.36
CA GLN A 374 -13.05 -2.72 14.54
C GLN A 374 -12.59 -3.33 13.22
N LEU A 375 -11.56 -2.74 12.57
CA LEU A 375 -10.95 -3.32 11.37
C LEU A 375 -10.29 -4.67 11.67
N ALA A 376 -9.54 -4.75 12.78
CA ALA A 376 -8.88 -5.98 13.22
C ALA A 376 -9.87 -7.12 13.52
N ALA A 377 -11.02 -6.78 14.10
CA ALA A 377 -12.07 -7.74 14.43
C ALA A 377 -13.03 -8.06 13.27
N ASP A 378 -12.85 -7.43 12.06
CA ASP A 378 -13.80 -7.46 10.93
C ASP A 378 -15.24 -7.02 11.33
N ALA A 379 -15.34 -6.14 12.35
CA ALA A 379 -16.60 -5.71 12.94
C ALA A 379 -17.15 -4.39 12.36
N LEU A 380 -16.49 -3.86 11.33
CA LEU A 380 -16.84 -2.54 10.77
C LEU A 380 -18.25 -2.53 10.15
N TRP A 381 -18.70 -3.67 9.64
CA TRP A 381 -20.01 -3.86 8.99
C TRP A 381 -21.12 -4.31 9.94
N GLU A 382 -20.79 -4.63 11.18
CA GLU A 382 -21.78 -5.02 12.17
C GLU A 382 -22.58 -3.80 12.62
N LYS A 383 -23.91 -3.96 12.72
CA LYS A 383 -24.75 -2.96 13.39
C LYS A 383 -24.45 -3.03 14.88
N LYS A 384 -24.14 -1.90 15.51
CA LYS A 384 -24.24 -1.84 16.96
C LYS A 384 -25.71 -2.10 17.32
N SER A 385 -25.95 -3.21 18.03
CA SER A 385 -27.20 -3.53 18.65
C SER A 385 -27.54 -2.49 19.74
#